data_f4158153f609f01d00ce6e853316fa1f
#
_entry.id   f4158153f609f01d00ce6e853316fa1f
#
_cell.length_a   1.000
_cell.length_b   1.000
_cell.length_c   1.000
_cell.angle_alpha   90.00
_cell.angle_beta   90.00
_cell.angle_gamma   90.00
#
_symmetry.space_group_name_H-M   'P 1'
#
loop_
_entity.id
_entity.type
_entity.pdbx_description
1 polymer ?
#
loop_
_entity_poly.entity_id
_entity_poly.type
_entity_poly.pdbx_seq_one_letter_code
_entity_poly.pdbx_strand_id
1 'polypeptide(L)'
;ECKNKSGAAENHYPTMSIEDIKALPVGELADKDCALFLWITFPMLREAWGVLDAWGFQYKSVAFVWIKQNKKAPTLFWGMGYWTRANAELCIIATKGSPKRQSKSVHQIIMSPIEQHSKKPDETRDRIVALMGDVPRIELFARQKTEGWDVWGNEVECDVDLEGSDKDGVCTSTQRLNESQDKSGGGPYQAP
;
A
#
# COMPACT_ATOMS: atom_id res chain seq x y z
N GLU A 1 -12.34 26.67 4.61
CA GLU A 1 -12.08 25.51 3.73
C GLU A 1 -10.74 25.69 3.04
N CYS A 2 -9.67 25.07 3.55
CA CYS A 2 -8.37 25.06 2.89
C CYS A 2 -8.38 24.01 1.78
N LYS A 3 -8.65 24.43 0.55
CA LYS A 3 -8.48 23.64 -0.67
C LYS A 3 -7.00 23.64 -1.08
N ASN A 4 -6.15 22.87 -0.44
CA ASN A 4 -4.81 22.59 -0.94
C ASN A 4 -4.54 21.09 -0.93
N LYS A 5 -5.06 20.39 -1.96
CA LYS A 5 -4.91 18.95 -2.19
C LYS A 5 -3.64 18.58 -2.97
N SER A 6 -2.62 19.44 -3.03
CA SER A 6 -1.46 19.23 -3.90
C SER A 6 -0.54 18.05 -3.54
N GLY A 7 -0.84 17.31 -2.49
CA GLY A 7 -0.07 16.13 -2.07
C GLY A 7 -0.91 14.87 -1.84
N ALA A 8 -2.19 14.88 -2.19
CA ALA A 8 -3.06 13.71 -2.02
C ALA A 8 -2.76 12.65 -3.10
N ALA A 9 -2.80 11.38 -2.71
CA ALA A 9 -2.53 10.24 -3.60
C ALA A 9 -3.46 10.23 -4.82
N GLU A 10 -4.72 10.63 -4.63
CA GLU A 10 -5.76 10.73 -5.68
C GLU A 10 -5.37 11.62 -6.88
N ASN A 11 -4.40 12.52 -6.70
CA ASN A 11 -3.88 13.37 -7.77
C ASN A 11 -2.78 12.71 -8.62
N HIS A 12 -2.32 11.52 -8.23
CA HIS A 12 -1.15 10.87 -8.83
C HIS A 12 -1.48 9.51 -9.42
N TYR A 13 -2.49 8.80 -8.90
CA TYR A 13 -2.93 7.49 -9.38
C TYR A 13 -4.35 7.18 -8.88
N PRO A 14 -5.08 6.24 -9.54
CA PRO A 14 -6.37 5.76 -9.05
C PRO A 14 -6.22 5.19 -7.65
N THR A 15 -7.11 5.58 -6.74
CA THR A 15 -7.13 5.08 -5.36
C THR A 15 -8.39 4.27 -5.11
N MET A 16 -8.29 3.25 -4.26
CA MET A 16 -9.44 2.48 -3.77
C MET A 16 -9.96 3.11 -2.48
N SER A 17 -11.27 3.00 -2.25
CA SER A 17 -11.82 3.32 -0.94
C SER A 17 -11.38 2.31 0.12
N ILE A 18 -11.42 2.68 1.40
CA ILE A 18 -11.11 1.74 2.49
C ILE A 18 -12.06 0.53 2.49
N GLU A 19 -13.32 0.74 2.12
CA GLU A 19 -14.30 -0.36 2.05
C GLU A 19 -13.99 -1.31 0.89
N ASP A 20 -13.57 -0.79 -0.27
CA ASP A 20 -13.11 -1.64 -1.39
C ASP A 20 -11.85 -2.42 -1.01
N ILE A 21 -10.89 -1.78 -0.32
CA ILE A 21 -9.68 -2.46 0.18
C ILE A 21 -10.05 -3.59 1.14
N LYS A 22 -10.97 -3.36 2.08
CA LYS A 22 -11.45 -4.40 2.99
C LYS A 22 -12.16 -5.55 2.28
N ALA A 23 -12.84 -5.26 1.16
CA ALA A 23 -13.57 -6.25 0.37
C ALA A 23 -12.65 -7.18 -0.45
N LEU A 24 -11.38 -6.82 -0.65
CA LEU A 24 -10.43 -7.70 -1.36
C LEU A 24 -10.25 -9.03 -0.60
N PRO A 25 -10.30 -10.19 -1.30
CA PRO A 25 -10.21 -11.51 -0.69
C PRO A 25 -8.76 -11.88 -0.29
N VAL A 26 -8.03 -10.95 0.32
CA VAL A 26 -6.63 -11.15 0.73
C VAL A 26 -6.48 -12.30 1.73
N GLY A 27 -7.51 -12.54 2.55
CA GLY A 27 -7.54 -13.68 3.45
C GLY A 27 -7.51 -15.04 2.74
N GLU A 28 -7.97 -15.12 1.49
CA GLU A 28 -7.96 -16.34 0.68
C GLU A 28 -6.60 -16.61 0.04
N LEU A 29 -5.83 -15.55 -0.27
CA LEU A 29 -4.42 -15.68 -0.70
C LEU A 29 -3.51 -16.17 0.41
N ALA A 30 -3.84 -15.83 1.65
CA ALA A 30 -2.98 -16.08 2.78
C ALA A 30 -3.01 -17.57 3.17
N ASP A 31 -1.81 -18.19 3.24
CA ASP A 31 -1.66 -19.51 3.82
C ASP A 31 -2.14 -19.51 5.29
N LYS A 32 -2.34 -20.72 5.86
CA LYS A 32 -2.72 -20.91 7.27
C LYS A 32 -1.78 -20.20 8.25
N ASP A 33 -0.50 -20.13 7.94
CA ASP A 33 0.55 -19.45 8.72
C ASP A 33 1.19 -18.35 7.86
N CYS A 34 0.61 -17.16 7.85
CA CYS A 34 1.00 -16.06 6.98
C CYS A 34 1.33 -14.79 7.78
N ALA A 35 2.32 -14.03 7.32
CA ALA A 35 2.66 -12.70 7.83
C ALA A 35 2.28 -11.62 6.81
N LEU A 36 1.57 -10.61 7.26
CA LEU A 36 1.21 -9.41 6.51
C LEU A 36 2.07 -8.24 6.97
N PHE A 37 2.65 -7.52 6.01
CA PHE A 37 3.35 -6.26 6.22
C PHE A 37 2.54 -5.14 5.58
N LEU A 38 1.93 -4.28 6.38
CA LEU A 38 1.01 -3.24 5.91
C LEU A 38 1.61 -1.85 6.16
N TRP A 39 1.86 -1.10 5.08
CA TRP A 39 2.25 0.29 5.16
C TRP A 39 1.06 1.19 5.49
N ILE A 40 1.25 2.09 6.45
CA ILE A 40 0.21 2.97 6.95
C ILE A 40 0.76 4.38 7.10
N THR A 41 0.02 5.36 6.59
CA THR A 41 0.25 6.76 6.96
C THR A 41 -0.40 7.05 8.31
N PHE A 42 0.20 7.93 9.12
CA PHE A 42 -0.33 8.23 10.45
C PHE A 42 -1.81 8.65 10.48
N PRO A 43 -2.31 9.46 9.52
CA PRO A 43 -3.74 9.79 9.48
C PRO A 43 -4.67 8.59 9.30
N MET A 44 -4.20 7.51 8.66
CA MET A 44 -4.98 6.30 8.35
C MET A 44 -4.75 5.17 9.37
N LEU A 45 -4.10 5.47 10.50
CA LEU A 45 -3.75 4.44 11.49
C LEU A 45 -4.98 3.74 12.07
N ARG A 46 -6.08 4.49 12.26
CA ARG A 46 -7.34 3.93 12.80
C ARG A 46 -8.00 2.95 11.83
N GLU A 47 -7.97 3.27 10.55
CA GLU A 47 -8.61 2.50 9.48
C GLU A 47 -7.87 1.17 9.24
N ALA A 48 -6.58 1.12 9.54
CA ALA A 48 -5.76 -0.09 9.36
C ALA A 48 -6.29 -1.29 10.14
N TRP A 49 -6.83 -1.09 11.33
CA TRP A 49 -7.41 -2.19 12.12
C TRP A 49 -8.59 -2.85 11.42
N GLY A 50 -9.49 -2.04 10.83
CA GLY A 50 -10.60 -2.58 10.06
C GLY A 50 -10.17 -3.37 8.83
N VAL A 51 -9.06 -3.02 8.20
CA VAL A 51 -8.47 -3.79 7.09
C VAL A 51 -7.91 -5.12 7.60
N LEU A 52 -7.16 -5.12 8.71
CA LEU A 52 -6.63 -6.35 9.31
C LEU A 52 -7.74 -7.32 9.68
N ASP A 53 -8.81 -6.83 10.32
CA ASP A 53 -9.95 -7.64 10.73
C ASP A 53 -10.66 -8.24 9.51
N ALA A 54 -10.89 -7.44 8.46
CA ALA A 54 -11.55 -7.89 7.23
C ALA A 54 -10.74 -8.97 6.50
N TRP A 55 -9.41 -8.88 6.51
CA TRP A 55 -8.51 -9.87 5.89
C TRP A 55 -8.17 -11.06 6.81
N GLY A 56 -8.64 -11.06 8.06
CA GLY A 56 -8.43 -12.14 9.01
C GLY A 56 -7.03 -12.19 9.62
N PHE A 57 -6.36 -11.03 9.74
CA PHE A 57 -5.03 -10.92 10.35
C PHE A 57 -5.09 -10.27 11.73
N GLN A 58 -4.22 -10.73 12.63
CA GLN A 58 -4.04 -10.17 13.96
C GLN A 58 -2.79 -9.32 14.02
N TYR A 59 -2.92 -8.07 14.44
CA TYR A 59 -1.80 -7.19 14.70
C TYR A 59 -0.80 -7.78 15.71
N LYS A 60 0.47 -7.63 15.44
CA LYS A 60 1.55 -8.07 16.35
C LYS A 60 2.42 -6.91 16.82
N SER A 61 2.90 -6.08 15.90
CA SER A 61 3.83 -4.99 16.22
C SER A 61 3.98 -4.03 15.04
N VAL A 62 4.74 -2.97 15.24
CA VAL A 62 5.35 -2.20 14.15
C VAL A 62 6.58 -2.98 13.66
N ALA A 63 6.56 -3.38 12.37
CA ALA A 63 7.68 -4.05 11.72
C ALA A 63 8.78 -3.06 11.38
N PHE A 64 8.42 -2.00 10.62
CA PHE A 64 9.38 -0.99 10.18
C PHE A 64 8.84 0.43 10.39
N VAL A 65 9.79 1.34 10.63
CA VAL A 65 9.56 2.78 10.63
C VAL A 65 10.50 3.38 9.60
N TRP A 66 9.93 3.88 8.50
CA TRP A 66 10.72 4.59 7.50
C TRP A 66 10.86 6.05 7.89
N ILE A 67 12.07 6.45 8.20
CA ILE A 67 12.48 7.84 8.41
C ILE A 67 12.95 8.39 7.07
N LYS A 68 12.17 9.31 6.51
CA LYS A 68 12.40 9.88 5.18
C LYS A 68 13.57 10.85 5.18
N GLN A 69 14.46 10.68 4.22
CA GLN A 69 15.59 11.58 3.97
C GLN A 69 15.37 12.36 2.68
N ASN A 70 16.09 13.48 2.55
CA ASN A 70 16.12 14.26 1.33
C ASN A 70 16.86 13.52 0.21
N LYS A 71 16.42 13.71 -1.05
CA LYS A 71 17.03 13.03 -2.23
C LYS A 71 18.50 13.40 -2.43
N LYS A 72 18.91 14.61 -2.08
CA LYS A 72 20.23 15.18 -2.42
C LYS A 72 21.17 15.33 -1.22
N ALA A 73 20.71 15.02 -0.03
CA ALA A 73 21.51 15.17 1.19
C ALA A 73 21.05 14.18 2.26
N PRO A 74 21.95 13.67 3.11
CA PRO A 74 21.59 12.74 4.20
C PRO A 74 20.94 13.47 5.39
N THR A 75 20.05 14.41 5.10
CA THR A 75 19.27 15.17 6.07
C THR A 75 17.83 14.71 6.07
N LEU A 76 17.12 14.89 7.17
CA LEU A 76 15.73 14.50 7.28
C LEU A 76 14.84 15.30 6.32
N PHE A 77 13.97 14.60 5.62
CA PHE A 77 12.91 15.21 4.84
C PHE A 77 11.78 15.67 5.77
N TRP A 78 11.30 16.88 5.57
CA TRP A 78 10.19 17.44 6.32
C TRP A 78 8.97 17.63 5.41
N GLY A 79 8.01 16.74 5.54
CA GLY A 79 6.73 16.86 4.84
C GLY A 79 5.80 17.90 5.45
N MET A 80 4.71 18.19 4.75
CA MET A 80 3.64 19.07 5.22
C MET A 80 2.65 18.25 6.06
N GLY A 81 2.85 18.20 7.38
CA GLY A 81 1.88 17.62 8.30
C GLY A 81 0.89 18.67 8.81
N TYR A 82 -0.31 18.24 9.19
CA TYR A 82 -1.35 19.14 9.71
C TYR A 82 -1.01 19.68 11.09
N TRP A 83 -0.51 18.82 11.99
CA TRP A 83 -0.13 19.20 13.37
C TRP A 83 1.37 19.34 13.53
N THR A 84 2.13 18.40 12.97
CA THR A 84 3.59 18.38 13.04
C THR A 84 4.16 18.16 11.65
N ARG A 85 5.45 18.44 11.45
CA ARG A 85 6.14 18.12 10.20
C ARG A 85 6.31 16.62 10.08
N ALA A 86 5.57 16.00 9.14
CA ALA A 86 5.59 14.55 8.93
C ALA A 86 6.85 14.14 8.16
N ASN A 87 7.61 13.19 8.69
CA ASN A 87 8.79 12.65 8.02
C ASN A 87 8.95 11.13 8.16
N ALA A 88 7.95 10.46 8.71
CA ALA A 88 7.98 9.01 8.88
C ALA A 88 6.72 8.35 8.34
N GLU A 89 6.83 7.06 8.01
CA GLU A 89 5.70 6.15 7.75
C GLU A 89 5.92 4.85 8.50
N LEU A 90 4.82 4.20 8.88
CA LEU A 90 4.82 2.93 9.58
C LEU A 90 4.51 1.77 8.65
N CYS A 91 5.24 0.67 8.83
CA CYS A 91 4.85 -0.64 8.33
C CYS A 91 4.56 -1.53 9.53
N ILE A 92 3.33 -1.95 9.70
CA ILE A 92 2.96 -2.89 10.77
C ILE A 92 3.10 -4.32 10.30
N ILE A 93 3.34 -5.25 11.26
CA ILE A 93 3.25 -6.68 11.03
C ILE A 93 2.02 -7.23 11.72
N ALA A 94 1.24 -8.00 10.96
CA ALA A 94 0.11 -8.77 11.45
C ALA A 94 0.25 -10.22 10.98
N THR A 95 -0.38 -11.17 11.65
CA THR A 95 -0.28 -12.59 11.29
C THR A 95 -1.63 -13.27 11.23
N LYS A 96 -1.73 -14.26 10.34
CA LYS A 96 -2.73 -15.30 10.35
C LYS A 96 -2.03 -16.59 10.78
N GLY A 97 -2.59 -17.36 11.71
CA GLY A 97 -1.89 -18.51 12.29
C GLY A 97 -0.62 -18.14 13.08
N SER A 98 0.43 -18.94 12.91
CA SER A 98 1.67 -18.83 13.68
C SER A 98 2.93 -18.90 12.79
N PRO A 99 3.10 -17.96 11.85
CA PRO A 99 4.28 -17.93 11.00
C PRO A 99 5.55 -17.74 11.84
N LYS A 100 6.63 -18.41 11.44
CA LYS A 100 7.90 -18.36 12.16
C LYS A 100 8.88 -17.43 11.46
N ARG A 101 9.47 -16.50 12.21
CA ARG A 101 10.59 -15.70 11.72
C ARG A 101 11.87 -16.55 11.62
N GLN A 102 12.68 -16.31 10.60
CA GLN A 102 13.99 -16.95 10.40
C GLN A 102 15.11 -16.18 11.13
N SER A 103 15.03 -14.85 11.14
CA SER A 103 16.05 -14.00 11.76
C SER A 103 15.50 -13.23 12.97
N LYS A 104 16.42 -12.94 13.91
CA LYS A 104 16.16 -12.09 15.09
C LYS A 104 16.93 -10.76 15.01
N SER A 105 17.71 -10.54 13.95
CA SER A 105 18.63 -9.41 13.80
C SER A 105 18.16 -8.33 12.84
N VAL A 106 16.95 -8.45 12.26
CA VAL A 106 16.41 -7.45 11.35
C VAL A 106 16.02 -6.19 12.14
N HIS A 107 16.62 -5.06 11.77
CA HIS A 107 16.38 -3.79 12.42
C HIS A 107 15.06 -3.14 11.95
N GLN A 108 14.40 -2.44 12.89
CA GLN A 108 13.09 -1.81 12.65
C GLN A 108 13.20 -0.49 11.87
N ILE A 109 14.21 0.33 12.13
CA ILE A 109 14.35 1.65 11.51
C ILE A 109 14.94 1.51 10.11
N ILE A 110 14.30 2.13 9.12
CA ILE A 110 14.79 2.32 7.77
C ILE A 110 15.03 3.82 7.57
N MET A 111 16.24 4.20 7.21
CA MET A 111 16.58 5.58 6.87
C MET A 111 16.96 5.63 5.39
N SER A 112 16.10 6.15 4.55
CA SER A 112 16.36 6.22 3.11
C SER A 112 15.74 7.46 2.48
N PRO A 113 16.29 7.93 1.35
CA PRO A 113 15.74 9.06 0.61
C PRO A 113 14.32 8.74 0.11
N ILE A 114 13.52 9.82 0.00
CA ILE A 114 12.28 9.76 -0.77
C ILE A 114 12.61 9.63 -2.26
N GLU A 115 11.84 8.79 -2.96
CA GLU A 115 11.98 8.59 -4.41
C GLU A 115 10.77 9.15 -5.17
N GLN A 116 10.12 8.32 -5.97
CA GLN A 116 8.86 8.65 -6.62
C GLN A 116 7.74 8.76 -5.59
N HIS A 117 6.65 9.42 -5.96
CA HIS A 117 5.50 9.56 -5.07
C HIS A 117 5.01 8.19 -4.59
N SER A 118 4.79 8.05 -3.29
CA SER A 118 4.34 6.82 -2.60
C SER A 118 5.25 5.60 -2.70
N LYS A 119 6.35 5.61 -3.45
CA LYS A 119 7.28 4.48 -3.48
C LYS A 119 7.88 4.26 -2.09
N LYS A 120 7.79 3.03 -1.60
CA LYS A 120 8.40 2.59 -0.35
C LYS A 120 9.84 2.15 -0.60
N PRO A 121 10.71 2.16 0.44
CA PRO A 121 12.09 1.74 0.29
C PRO A 121 12.20 0.29 -0.19
N ASP A 122 12.99 0.04 -1.23
CA ASP A 122 13.23 -1.33 -1.74
C ASP A 122 13.87 -2.23 -0.69
N GLU A 123 14.71 -1.65 0.20
CA GLU A 123 15.29 -2.32 1.38
C GLU A 123 14.25 -3.01 2.26
N THR A 124 12.99 -2.58 2.23
CA THR A 124 11.91 -3.23 2.98
C THR A 124 11.70 -4.67 2.54
N ARG A 125 11.74 -4.94 1.23
CA ARG A 125 11.59 -6.29 0.69
C ARG A 125 12.73 -7.19 1.14
N ASP A 126 13.96 -6.70 1.09
CA ASP A 126 15.15 -7.42 1.55
C ASP A 126 15.05 -7.77 3.02
N ARG A 127 14.59 -6.81 3.85
CA ARG A 127 14.40 -7.02 5.29
C ARG A 127 13.27 -8.02 5.59
N ILE A 128 12.18 -8.02 4.81
CA ILE A 128 11.10 -9.01 4.93
C ILE A 128 11.64 -10.41 4.60
N VAL A 129 12.39 -10.56 3.53
CA VAL A 129 13.01 -11.84 3.16
C VAL A 129 14.02 -12.29 4.24
N ALA A 130 14.85 -11.38 4.74
CA ALA A 130 15.76 -11.70 5.84
C ALA A 130 15.01 -12.12 7.12
N LEU A 131 13.86 -11.51 7.41
CA LEU A 131 13.04 -11.81 8.60
C LEU A 131 12.30 -13.14 8.47
N MET A 132 11.65 -13.38 7.33
CA MET A 132 10.71 -14.49 7.13
C MET A 132 11.34 -15.68 6.41
N GLY A 133 12.47 -15.49 5.72
CA GLY A 133 13.09 -16.48 4.85
C GLY A 133 12.57 -16.40 3.40
N ASP A 134 13.08 -17.29 2.57
CA ASP A 134 12.65 -17.42 1.17
C ASP A 134 11.39 -18.29 1.10
N VAL A 135 10.25 -17.64 1.32
CA VAL A 135 8.91 -18.24 1.29
C VAL A 135 8.08 -17.59 0.18
N PRO A 136 6.99 -18.23 -0.29
CA PRO A 136 6.05 -17.59 -1.21
C PRO A 136 5.58 -16.24 -0.66
N ARG A 137 5.58 -15.22 -1.52
CA ARG A 137 5.29 -13.85 -1.13
C ARG A 137 4.71 -13.04 -2.27
N ILE A 138 3.84 -12.12 -1.95
CA ILE A 138 3.18 -11.23 -2.90
C ILE A 138 3.22 -9.79 -2.42
N GLU A 139 3.39 -8.86 -3.36
CA GLU A 139 3.20 -7.43 -3.13
C GLU A 139 1.86 -7.00 -3.72
N LEU A 140 0.96 -6.53 -2.85
CA LEU A 140 -0.32 -5.95 -3.26
C LEU A 140 -0.15 -4.44 -3.55
N PHE A 141 -0.92 -3.93 -4.51
CA PHE A 141 -0.79 -2.55 -5.01
C PHE A 141 0.60 -2.26 -5.58
N ALA A 142 1.21 -3.27 -6.18
CA ALA A 142 2.53 -3.17 -6.80
C ALA A 142 2.48 -2.23 -8.03
N ARG A 143 3.57 -1.51 -8.25
CA ARG A 143 3.76 -0.62 -9.40
C ARG A 143 4.84 -1.11 -10.36
N GLN A 144 5.53 -2.16 -9.99
CA GLN A 144 6.55 -2.84 -10.82
C GLN A 144 6.70 -4.28 -10.36
N LYS A 145 7.10 -5.17 -11.27
CA LYS A 145 7.49 -6.53 -10.91
C LYS A 145 8.83 -6.49 -10.18
N THR A 146 8.95 -7.29 -9.15
CA THR A 146 10.18 -7.48 -8.37
C THR A 146 10.52 -8.96 -8.35
N GLU A 147 11.76 -9.32 -8.66
CA GLU A 147 12.22 -10.71 -8.69
C GLU A 147 11.92 -11.43 -7.37
N GLY A 148 11.33 -12.62 -7.45
CA GLY A 148 10.96 -13.46 -6.31
C GLY A 148 9.73 -12.98 -5.53
N TRP A 149 8.95 -12.03 -6.08
CA TRP A 149 7.68 -11.58 -5.54
C TRP A 149 6.60 -11.72 -6.61
N ASP A 150 5.49 -12.37 -6.26
CA ASP A 150 4.27 -12.22 -7.03
C ASP A 150 3.72 -10.80 -6.83
N VAL A 151 2.95 -10.30 -7.79
CA VAL A 151 2.44 -8.93 -7.76
C VAL A 151 0.95 -8.87 -8.11
N TRP A 152 0.27 -7.93 -7.48
CA TRP A 152 -1.06 -7.48 -7.85
C TRP A 152 -1.14 -5.96 -7.74
N GLY A 153 -1.61 -5.26 -8.78
CA GLY A 153 -1.70 -3.80 -8.80
C GLY A 153 -2.07 -3.24 -10.16
N ASN A 154 -2.47 -1.98 -10.21
CA ASN A 154 -2.99 -1.32 -11.43
C ASN A 154 -1.93 -0.96 -12.48
N GLU A 155 -0.65 -0.98 -12.12
CA GLU A 155 0.44 -0.56 -13.00
C GLU A 155 1.32 -1.75 -13.44
N VAL A 156 0.91 -2.99 -13.14
CA VAL A 156 1.64 -4.23 -13.43
C VAL A 156 0.72 -5.28 -14.03
N GLU A 157 1.30 -6.19 -14.80
CA GLU A 157 0.65 -7.46 -15.11
C GLU A 157 0.60 -8.31 -13.85
N CYS A 158 -0.61 -8.62 -13.38
CA CYS A 158 -0.84 -9.31 -12.12
C CYS A 158 -0.53 -10.81 -12.23
N ASP A 159 0.09 -11.37 -11.19
CA ASP A 159 0.34 -12.82 -11.09
C ASP A 159 -0.83 -13.55 -10.40
N VAL A 160 -1.73 -12.82 -9.74
CA VAL A 160 -2.96 -13.33 -9.10
C VAL A 160 -4.16 -12.47 -9.45
N ASP A 161 -5.36 -13.06 -9.40
CA ASP A 161 -6.62 -12.37 -9.58
C ASP A 161 -7.33 -12.20 -8.23
N LEU A 162 -7.62 -10.97 -7.83
CA LEU A 162 -8.35 -10.64 -6.60
C LEU A 162 -9.75 -10.05 -6.87
N GLU A 163 -10.08 -9.69 -8.11
CA GLU A 163 -11.33 -9.00 -8.43
C GLU A 163 -12.17 -9.72 -9.49
N GLY A 164 -11.72 -10.90 -9.97
CA GLY A 164 -12.28 -11.57 -11.16
C GLY A 164 -11.86 -10.80 -12.42
N SER A 165 -10.68 -11.10 -12.95
CA SER A 165 -10.17 -10.48 -14.19
C SER A 165 -11.06 -10.84 -15.38
N ASP A 166 -11.35 -9.86 -16.22
CA ASP A 166 -11.78 -10.14 -17.59
C ASP A 166 -10.66 -10.92 -18.31
N LYS A 167 -11.04 -11.73 -19.29
CA LYS A 167 -10.20 -12.73 -19.97
C LYS A 167 -8.90 -12.22 -20.60
N ASP A 168 -8.59 -10.94 -20.45
CA ASP A 168 -7.41 -10.27 -21.05
C ASP A 168 -6.29 -9.97 -20.01
N GLY A 169 -6.39 -10.46 -18.77
CA GLY A 169 -5.32 -10.39 -17.77
C GLY A 169 -5.01 -8.99 -17.22
N VAL A 170 -5.84 -8.00 -17.53
CA VAL A 170 -5.72 -6.64 -17.01
C VAL A 170 -6.65 -6.48 -15.80
N CYS A 171 -6.12 -6.02 -14.68
CA CYS A 171 -6.87 -5.79 -13.44
C CYS A 171 -8.02 -4.81 -13.70
N THR A 172 -9.29 -5.22 -13.50
CA THR A 172 -10.50 -4.51 -13.89
C THR A 172 -10.81 -3.23 -13.13
N SER A 173 -10.03 -2.90 -12.09
CA SER A 173 -10.19 -1.67 -11.30
C SER A 173 -10.08 -0.38 -12.14
N THR A 174 -9.37 -0.43 -13.29
CA THR A 174 -9.19 0.74 -14.15
C THR A 174 -10.41 1.01 -15.05
N GLN A 175 -11.21 -0.01 -15.39
CA GLN A 175 -12.34 0.16 -16.32
C GLN A 175 -13.59 0.77 -15.67
N ARG A 176 -13.88 0.46 -14.39
CA ARG A 176 -15.07 1.00 -13.70
C ARG A 176 -15.02 2.51 -13.47
N LEU A 177 -13.83 3.12 -13.41
CA LEU A 177 -13.69 4.56 -13.26
C LEU A 177 -13.94 5.33 -14.56
N ASN A 178 -13.74 4.71 -15.74
CA ASN A 178 -14.00 5.34 -17.03
C ASN A 178 -15.50 5.31 -17.40
N GLU A 179 -16.25 4.30 -16.99
CA GLU A 179 -17.69 4.20 -17.30
C GLU A 179 -18.57 5.15 -16.47
N SER A 180 -18.09 5.59 -15.29
CA SER A 180 -18.85 6.54 -14.45
C SER A 180 -18.68 8.00 -14.87
N GLN A 181 -17.70 8.34 -15.71
CA GLN A 181 -17.49 9.72 -16.18
C GLN A 181 -18.24 10.05 -17.48
N ASP A 182 -18.69 9.04 -18.23
CA ASP A 182 -19.33 9.27 -19.55
C ASP A 182 -20.86 9.49 -19.46
N LYS A 183 -21.47 9.50 -18.27
CA LYS A 183 -22.92 9.67 -18.07
C LYS A 183 -23.37 11.02 -17.50
N SER A 184 -22.50 12.00 -17.37
CA SER A 184 -22.86 13.36 -16.93
C SER A 184 -22.60 14.44 -17.99
N GLY A 185 -22.96 14.14 -19.23
CA GLY A 185 -23.07 15.14 -20.27
C GLY A 185 -24.52 15.62 -20.38
N GLY A 186 -24.87 16.79 -19.85
CA GLY A 186 -26.21 17.29 -19.99
C GLY A 186 -26.40 18.75 -19.62
N GLY A 187 -26.40 19.62 -20.59
CA GLY A 187 -27.25 20.80 -20.67
C GLY A 187 -26.66 22.14 -20.20
N PRO A 188 -26.76 23.18 -21.02
CA PRO A 188 -26.26 24.52 -20.70
C PRO A 188 -27.26 25.25 -19.78
N TYR A 189 -26.81 25.70 -18.62
CA TYR A 189 -27.55 26.66 -17.83
C TYR A 189 -27.34 28.07 -18.41
N GLN A 190 -28.41 28.66 -18.94
CA GLN A 190 -28.52 30.10 -19.19
C GLN A 190 -28.88 30.79 -17.87
N ALA A 191 -28.11 31.79 -17.50
CA ALA A 191 -28.42 32.70 -16.40
C ALA A 191 -29.21 33.92 -16.90
N PRO A 192 -30.08 34.50 -16.08
CA PRO A 192 -30.62 35.85 -16.28
C PRO A 192 -29.61 36.93 -15.85
#